data_085d988458b9adca984a353d4a5d8421
#
_entry.id   085d988458b9adca984a353d4a5d8421
#
_cell.length_a   1.000
_cell.length_b   1.000
_cell.length_c   1.000
_cell.angle_alpha   90.00
_cell.angle_beta   90.00
_cell.angle_gamma   90.00
#
_symmetry.space_group_name_H-M   'P 1'
#
loop_
_entity.id
_entity.type
_entity.pdbx_description
1 polymer ?
#
loop_
_entity_poly.entity_id
_entity_poly.type
_entity_poly.pdbx_seq_one_letter_code
_entity_poly.pdbx_strand_id
1 'polypeptide(L)'
;MYTIEKLIELQTFNKLKVEKIKTSEHLDILSISLEKGVVFPKHSSPRDAYLIMLEGKIRFHIMEEVYTLSRYQHFNFKKDQPHWVEAIENAKFLIVR
;
A
#
# COMPACT_ATOMS: atom_id res chain seq x y z
N MET A 1 20.35 22.11 -3.02
CA MET A 1 19.98 21.97 -1.60
C MET A 1 18.97 20.87 -1.41
N TYR A 2 19.03 20.14 -0.33
CA TYR A 2 18.14 19.02 -0.07
C TYR A 2 16.99 19.41 0.84
N THR A 3 15.81 18.84 0.62
CA THR A 3 14.61 19.10 1.40
C THR A 3 14.08 17.80 1.99
N ILE A 4 13.68 17.85 3.25
CA ILE A 4 13.02 16.70 3.89
C ILE A 4 11.56 16.69 3.46
N GLU A 5 11.15 15.63 2.77
CA GLU A 5 9.78 15.42 2.33
C GLU A 5 8.97 14.78 3.46
N LYS A 6 7.71 15.18 3.58
CA LYS A 6 6.85 14.75 4.67
C LYS A 6 5.51 14.15 4.20
N LEU A 7 5.40 13.77 2.93
CA LEU A 7 4.14 13.27 2.37
C LEU A 7 3.62 12.05 3.12
N ILE A 8 4.50 11.12 3.46
CA ILE A 8 4.11 9.91 4.19
C ILE A 8 3.70 10.27 5.61
N GLU A 9 4.51 11.07 6.29
CA GLU A 9 4.25 11.49 7.68
C GLU A 9 2.91 12.20 7.81
N LEU A 10 2.59 13.09 6.88
CA LEU A 10 1.40 13.93 6.94
C LEU A 10 0.15 13.30 6.32
N GLN A 11 0.29 12.14 5.68
CA GLN A 11 -0.85 11.44 5.09
C GLN A 11 -1.82 10.99 6.19
N THR A 12 -3.06 11.44 6.11
CA THR A 12 -4.08 11.14 7.12
C THR A 12 -4.88 9.89 6.78
N PHE A 13 -5.52 9.32 7.79
CA PHE A 13 -6.45 8.20 7.63
C PHE A 13 -7.86 8.74 7.37
N ASN A 14 -8.21 8.84 6.11
CA ASN A 14 -9.53 9.29 5.67
C ASN A 14 -9.93 8.43 4.47
N LYS A 15 -10.68 7.34 4.74
CA LYS A 15 -11.04 6.34 3.76
C LYS A 15 -9.78 5.77 3.09
N LEU A 16 -9.72 5.76 1.78
CA LEU A 16 -8.55 5.33 1.01
C LEU A 16 -7.86 6.57 0.45
N LYS A 17 -6.57 6.71 0.71
CA LYS A 17 -5.74 7.75 0.11
C LYS A 17 -4.51 7.14 -0.54
N VAL A 18 -4.19 7.59 -1.72
CA VAL A 18 -2.99 7.20 -2.46
C VAL A 18 -2.17 8.44 -2.74
N GLU A 19 -0.96 8.49 -2.19
CA GLU A 19 -0.02 9.58 -2.43
C GLU A 19 1.13 9.07 -3.29
N LYS A 20 1.44 9.78 -4.36
CA LYS A 20 2.57 9.46 -5.23
C LYS A 20 3.83 10.08 -4.63
N ILE A 21 4.69 9.25 -4.05
CA ILE A 21 5.95 9.70 -3.44
C ILE A 21 7.00 9.91 -4.53
N LYS A 22 7.06 8.97 -5.47
CA LYS A 22 7.98 9.03 -6.61
C LYS A 22 7.31 8.38 -7.80
N THR A 23 7.33 9.04 -8.94
CA THR A 23 6.83 8.47 -10.19
C THR A 23 7.88 8.74 -11.27
N SER A 24 8.37 7.68 -11.88
CA SER A 24 9.32 7.77 -12.97
C SER A 24 9.10 6.60 -13.92
N GLU A 25 9.87 6.55 -15.01
CA GLU A 25 9.74 5.50 -16.01
C GLU A 25 9.98 4.10 -15.42
N HIS A 26 10.90 3.98 -14.47
CA HIS A 26 11.33 2.68 -13.94
C HIS A 26 10.99 2.47 -12.48
N LEU A 27 10.39 3.45 -11.81
CA LEU A 27 10.14 3.35 -10.38
C LEU A 27 8.92 4.17 -9.97
N ASP A 28 7.97 3.52 -9.33
CA ASP A 28 6.87 4.16 -8.63
C ASP A 28 7.00 3.82 -7.15
N ILE A 29 6.84 4.84 -6.30
CA ILE A 29 6.66 4.65 -4.86
C ILE A 29 5.37 5.35 -4.49
N LEU A 30 4.40 4.57 -4.02
CA LEU A 30 3.09 5.06 -3.59
C LEU A 30 2.96 4.85 -2.09
N SER A 31 2.43 5.84 -1.39
CA SER A 31 2.04 5.67 0.01
C SER A 31 0.53 5.56 0.07
N ILE A 32 0.05 4.50 0.66
CA ILE A 32 -1.38 4.23 0.77
C ILE A 32 -1.76 4.27 2.23
N SER A 33 -2.76 5.08 2.57
CA SER A 33 -3.41 5.04 3.87
C SER A 33 -4.82 4.49 3.70
N LEU A 34 -5.22 3.62 4.62
CA LEU A 34 -6.49 2.94 4.58
C LEU A 34 -7.09 2.98 5.99
N GLU A 35 -8.18 3.68 6.13
CA GLU A 35 -8.89 3.80 7.40
C GLU A 35 -9.48 2.46 7.81
N LYS A 36 -9.49 2.17 9.11
CA LYS A 36 -10.06 0.94 9.67
C LYS A 36 -11.44 0.64 9.07
N GLY A 37 -11.61 -0.58 8.56
CA GLY A 37 -12.87 -1.05 7.98
C GLY A 37 -13.06 -0.69 6.52
N VAL A 38 -12.19 0.14 5.96
CA VAL A 38 -12.29 0.54 4.55
C VAL A 38 -11.60 -0.50 3.68
N VAL A 39 -12.13 -0.70 2.48
CA VAL A 39 -11.61 -1.64 1.50
C VAL A 39 -10.97 -0.88 0.34
N PHE A 40 -9.77 -1.28 -0.03
CA PHE A 40 -9.17 -0.89 -1.29
C PHE A 40 -9.69 -1.89 -2.33
N PRO A 41 -10.55 -1.46 -3.26
CA PRO A 41 -11.25 -2.38 -4.17
C PRO A 41 -10.32 -3.20 -5.05
N LYS A 42 -10.85 -4.31 -5.54
CA LYS A 42 -10.10 -5.21 -6.42
C LYS A 42 -9.51 -4.48 -7.61
N HIS A 43 -8.22 -4.68 -7.82
CA HIS A 43 -7.45 -4.09 -8.92
C HIS A 43 -6.21 -4.95 -9.16
N SER A 44 -5.42 -4.60 -10.16
CA SER A 44 -4.15 -5.27 -10.43
C SER A 44 -3.06 -4.22 -10.62
N SER A 45 -1.80 -4.66 -10.47
CA SER A 45 -0.65 -3.82 -10.73
C SER A 45 -0.09 -4.10 -12.12
N PRO A 46 0.33 -3.08 -12.88
CA PRO A 46 0.94 -3.28 -14.20
C PRO A 46 2.37 -3.82 -14.09
N ARG A 47 2.94 -3.86 -12.89
CA ARG A 47 4.30 -4.35 -12.63
C ARG A 47 4.31 -5.22 -11.37
N ASP A 48 5.33 -6.06 -11.23
CA ASP A 48 5.61 -6.72 -9.96
C ASP A 48 5.79 -5.65 -8.89
N ALA A 49 5.25 -5.89 -7.70
CA ALA A 49 5.20 -4.89 -6.66
C ALA A 49 5.69 -5.43 -5.33
N TYR A 50 6.25 -4.52 -4.54
CA TYR A 50 6.65 -4.75 -3.16
C TYR A 50 5.74 -3.91 -2.27
N LEU A 51 5.13 -4.55 -1.27
CA LEU A 51 4.34 -3.88 -0.26
C LEU A 51 5.13 -3.85 1.04
N ILE A 52 5.27 -2.67 1.64
CA ILE A 52 6.01 -2.50 2.89
C ILE A 52 5.07 -1.86 3.90
N MET A 53 4.72 -2.60 4.96
CA MET A 53 3.85 -2.08 6.01
C MET A 53 4.59 -1.08 6.90
N LEU A 54 4.01 0.10 7.07
CA LEU A 54 4.56 1.14 7.96
C LEU A 54 3.82 1.18 9.29
N GLU A 55 2.50 1.05 9.28
CA GLU A 55 1.70 1.00 10.51
C GLU A 55 0.38 0.28 10.27
N GLY A 56 -0.22 -0.19 11.35
CA GLY A 56 -1.53 -0.84 11.31
C GLY A 56 -1.49 -2.28 10.86
N LYS A 57 -2.65 -2.76 10.44
CA LYS A 57 -2.83 -4.16 10.05
C LYS A 57 -3.83 -4.25 8.91
N ILE A 58 -3.52 -5.07 7.90
CA ILE A 58 -4.38 -5.31 6.74
C ILE A 58 -4.57 -6.80 6.48
N ARG A 59 -5.65 -7.13 5.77
CA ARG A 59 -5.77 -8.40 5.07
C ARG A 59 -5.61 -8.15 3.58
N PHE A 60 -4.64 -8.81 3.00
CA PHE A 60 -4.34 -8.72 1.57
C PHE A 60 -4.86 -9.98 0.88
N HIS A 61 -5.82 -9.81 -0.03
CA HIS A 61 -6.49 -10.91 -0.74
C HIS A 61 -5.97 -11.01 -2.16
N ILE A 62 -5.36 -12.15 -2.49
CA ILE A 62 -4.81 -12.41 -3.81
C ILE A 62 -4.81 -13.92 -4.07
N MET A 63 -5.14 -14.34 -5.30
CA MET A 63 -5.10 -15.76 -5.72
C MET A 63 -5.88 -16.67 -4.76
N GLU A 64 -7.05 -16.22 -4.31
CA GLU A 64 -7.92 -16.96 -3.38
C GLU A 64 -7.27 -17.24 -2.01
N GLU A 65 -6.18 -16.55 -1.71
CA GLU A 65 -5.49 -16.60 -0.43
C GLU A 65 -5.63 -15.28 0.30
N VAL A 66 -5.51 -15.31 1.62
CA VAL A 66 -5.57 -14.14 2.48
C VAL A 66 -4.31 -14.06 3.31
N TYR A 67 -3.62 -12.93 3.24
CA TYR A 67 -2.40 -12.68 4.00
C TYR A 67 -2.64 -11.52 4.96
N THR A 68 -2.43 -11.76 6.25
CA THR A 68 -2.52 -10.71 7.26
C THR A 68 -1.15 -10.08 7.43
N LEU A 69 -1.06 -8.78 7.19
CA LEU A 69 0.21 -8.05 7.25
C LEU A 69 0.14 -6.99 8.33
N SER A 70 1.21 -6.89 9.11
CA SER A 70 1.35 -5.97 10.23
C SER A 70 2.59 -5.11 10.06
N ARG A 71 2.76 -4.12 10.94
CA ARG A 71 3.86 -3.16 10.95
C ARG A 71 5.21 -3.83 10.71
N TYR A 72 5.99 -3.26 9.80
CA TYR A 72 7.34 -3.67 9.39
C TYR A 72 7.42 -4.98 8.60
N GLN A 73 6.31 -5.62 8.33
CA GLN A 73 6.28 -6.75 7.42
C GLN A 73 6.24 -6.27 5.98
N HIS A 74 6.75 -7.07 5.08
CA HIS A 74 6.73 -6.76 3.66
C HIS A 74 6.30 -7.98 2.85
N PHE A 75 5.80 -7.72 1.64
CA PHE A 75 5.13 -8.73 0.84
C PHE A 75 5.29 -8.39 -0.64
N ASN A 76 5.66 -9.38 -1.45
CA ASN A 76 5.85 -9.19 -2.89
C ASN A 76 4.71 -9.88 -3.63
N PHE A 77 4.20 -9.23 -4.68
CA PHE A 77 3.19 -9.85 -5.52
C PHE A 77 3.43 -9.53 -6.99
N LYS A 78 2.97 -10.44 -7.85
CA LYS A 78 3.21 -10.37 -9.28
C LYS A 78 2.25 -9.42 -9.98
N LYS A 79 2.69 -8.87 -11.12
CA LYS A 79 1.87 -8.04 -11.99
C LYS A 79 0.63 -8.81 -12.48
N ASP A 80 -0.40 -8.06 -12.84
CA ASP A 80 -1.62 -8.55 -13.48
C ASP A 80 -2.46 -9.53 -12.66
N GLN A 81 -2.15 -9.74 -11.39
CA GLN A 81 -2.95 -10.57 -10.49
C GLN A 81 -3.93 -9.69 -9.72
N PRO A 82 -5.24 -9.90 -9.89
CA PRO A 82 -6.24 -9.12 -9.14
C PRO A 82 -6.10 -9.34 -7.63
N HIS A 83 -6.17 -8.26 -6.89
CA HIS A 83 -6.07 -8.29 -5.45
C HIS A 83 -6.90 -7.15 -4.84
N TRP A 84 -7.22 -7.28 -3.56
CA TRP A 84 -7.92 -6.25 -2.81
C TRP A 84 -7.46 -6.29 -1.35
N VAL A 85 -7.67 -5.19 -0.65
CA VAL A 85 -7.11 -5.01 0.69
C VAL A 85 -8.19 -4.47 1.61
N GLU A 86 -8.25 -4.99 2.83
CA GLU A 86 -9.10 -4.42 3.87
C GLU A 86 -8.27 -4.06 5.10
N ALA A 87 -8.58 -2.93 5.69
CA ALA A 87 -7.88 -2.47 6.89
C ALA A 87 -8.55 -3.01 8.14
N ILE A 88 -7.80 -3.78 8.92
CA ILE A 88 -8.23 -4.27 10.24
C ILE A 88 -8.07 -3.15 11.27
N GLU A 89 -7.02 -2.35 11.11
CA GLU A 89 -6.73 -1.14 11.86
C GLU A 89 -6.40 -0.04 10.85
N ASN A 90 -6.37 1.22 11.28
CA ASN A 90 -5.84 2.27 10.42
C ASN A 90 -4.46 1.85 9.94
N ALA A 91 -4.28 1.74 8.65
CA ALA A 91 -3.07 1.17 8.07
C ALA A 91 -2.42 2.12 7.08
N LYS A 92 -1.09 2.09 7.04
CA LYS A 92 -0.29 2.82 6.08
C LYS A 92 0.79 1.91 5.55
N PHE A 93 0.92 1.87 4.23
CA PHE A 93 1.91 1.02 3.59
C PHE A 93 2.40 1.62 2.28
N LEU A 94 3.62 1.23 1.91
CA LEU A 94 4.21 1.63 0.65
C LEU A 94 4.00 0.55 -0.40
N ILE A 95 3.77 0.98 -1.62
CA ILE A 95 3.87 0.13 -2.80
C ILE A 95 5.05 0.62 -3.62
N VAL A 96 6.00 -0.27 -3.86
CA VAL A 96 7.20 0.01 -4.68
C VAL A 96 7.15 -0.89 -5.90
N ARG A 97 7.18 -0.27 -7.07
CA ARG A 97 7.05 -1.01 -8.33
C ARG A 97 7.71 -0.33 -9.51
#